data_a5b8d87d23c20c60f91f5bb42bcea2ce
#
_entry.id   a5b8d87d23c20c60f91f5bb42bcea2ce
#
_cell.length_a   1.000
_cell.length_b   1.000
_cell.length_c   1.000
_cell.angle_alpha   90.00
_cell.angle_beta   90.00
_cell.angle_gamma   90.00
#
_symmetry.space_group_name_H-M   'P 1'
#
loop_
_entity.id
_entity.type
_entity.pdbx_description
1 polymer ?
#
loop_
_entity_poly.entity_id
_entity_poly.type
_entity_poly.pdbx_seq_one_letter_code
_entity_poly.pdbx_strand_id
1 'polypeptide(L)' 'MARNTISLDEKIEKAEAVVLAAKARYDKALDELEKLVTKKKQLEDKRILEAYHESDKTADEIVAFLLSKNDEEDS' A
#
# COMPACT_ATOMS: atom_id res chain seq x y z
N MET A 1 -16.48 42.57 20.05
CA MET A 1 -16.60 41.53 20.68
C MET A 1 -17.38 40.36 20.15
N ALA A 2 -18.73 40.38 20.11
CA ALA A 2 -19.47 39.28 19.53
C ALA A 2 -19.07 39.05 18.08
N ARG A 3 -18.81 40.11 17.35
CA ARG A 3 -18.41 40.04 15.95
C ARG A 3 -17.09 39.27 15.78
N ASN A 4 -16.11 39.55 16.66
CA ASN A 4 -14.82 38.86 16.59
C ASN A 4 -14.96 37.38 16.90
N THR A 5 -15.81 37.05 17.88
CA THR A 5 -16.07 35.66 18.24
C THR A 5 -16.69 34.90 17.07
N ILE A 6 -17.68 35.53 16.42
CA ILE A 6 -18.34 34.92 15.27
C ILE A 6 -17.33 34.70 14.14
N SER A 7 -16.45 35.69 13.91
CA SER A 7 -15.44 35.60 12.89
C SER A 7 -14.47 34.44 13.14
N LEU A 8 -14.09 34.24 14.40
CA LEU A 8 -13.22 33.12 14.77
C LEU A 8 -13.92 31.80 14.57
N ASP A 9 -15.17 31.71 14.95
CA ASP A 9 -15.95 30.47 14.77
C ASP A 9 -16.06 30.11 13.30
N GLU A 10 -16.28 31.11 12.45
CA GLU A 10 -16.34 30.89 11.01
C GLU A 10 -15.01 30.41 10.48
N LYS A 11 -13.91 30.98 10.96
CA LYS A 11 -12.59 30.59 10.53
C LYS A 11 -12.29 29.15 10.95
N ILE A 12 -12.71 28.79 12.16
CA ILE A 12 -12.52 27.43 12.65
C ILE A 12 -13.32 26.46 11.80
N GLU A 13 -14.58 26.78 11.50
CA GLU A 13 -15.40 25.92 10.67
C GLU A 13 -14.79 25.70 9.30
N LYS A 14 -14.28 26.77 8.69
CA LYS A 14 -13.63 26.67 7.38
C LYS A 14 -12.37 25.84 7.46
N ALA A 15 -11.59 26.04 8.51
CA ALA A 15 -10.38 25.28 8.71
C ALA A 15 -10.69 23.79 8.91
N GLU A 16 -11.74 23.49 9.68
CA GLU A 16 -12.16 22.12 9.89
C GLU A 16 -12.60 21.47 8.58
N ALA A 17 -13.32 22.22 7.75
CA ALA A 17 -13.75 21.70 6.46
C ALA A 17 -12.56 21.37 5.57
N VAL A 18 -11.53 22.22 5.59
CA VAL A 18 -10.32 21.99 4.82
C VAL A 18 -9.59 20.73 5.32
N VAL A 19 -9.53 20.57 6.63
CA VAL A 19 -8.90 19.38 7.22
C VAL A 19 -9.63 18.12 6.81
N LEU A 20 -10.97 18.15 6.89
CA LEU A 20 -11.77 16.98 6.49
C LEU A 20 -11.59 16.64 5.03
N ALA A 21 -11.56 17.67 4.17
CA ALA A 21 -11.35 17.45 2.74
C ALA A 21 -9.95 16.89 2.46
N ALA A 22 -8.94 17.40 3.18
CA ALA A 22 -7.58 16.92 3.02
C ALA A 22 -7.47 15.47 3.48
N LYS A 23 -8.12 15.14 4.59
CA LYS A 23 -8.13 13.76 5.10
C LYS A 23 -8.78 12.82 4.10
N ALA A 24 -9.90 13.23 3.51
CA ALA A 24 -10.59 12.40 2.52
C ALA A 24 -9.70 12.15 1.31
N ARG A 25 -8.98 13.16 0.86
CA ARG A 25 -8.05 13.01 -0.25
C ARG A 25 -6.88 12.10 0.11
N TYR A 26 -6.39 12.24 1.33
CA TYR A 26 -5.31 11.39 1.81
C TYR A 26 -5.75 9.93 1.86
N ASP A 27 -6.93 9.68 2.43
CA ASP A 27 -7.47 8.32 2.53
C ASP A 27 -7.65 7.70 1.16
N LYS A 28 -8.15 8.48 0.20
CA LYS A 28 -8.34 8.00 -1.16
C LYS A 28 -7.00 7.67 -1.82
N ALA A 29 -6.02 8.55 -1.64
CA ALA A 29 -4.69 8.33 -2.21
C ALA A 29 -4.04 7.10 -1.59
N LEU A 30 -4.22 6.91 -0.28
CA LEU A 30 -3.69 5.74 0.40
C LEU A 30 -4.32 4.46 -0.14
N ASP A 31 -5.64 4.48 -0.34
CA ASP A 31 -6.35 3.33 -0.89
C ASP A 31 -5.84 2.98 -2.29
N GLU A 32 -5.63 4.01 -3.12
CA GLU A 32 -5.09 3.79 -4.45
C GLU A 32 -3.69 3.22 -4.42
N LEU A 33 -2.87 3.70 -3.48
CA LEU A 33 -1.52 3.17 -3.31
C LEU A 33 -1.56 1.69 -2.91
N GLU A 34 -2.42 1.35 -1.97
CA GLU A 34 -2.57 -0.03 -1.53
C GLU A 34 -3.00 -0.94 -2.67
N LYS A 35 -3.91 -0.47 -3.50
CA LYS A 35 -4.36 -1.22 -4.67
C LYS A 35 -3.22 -1.46 -5.65
N LEU A 36 -2.40 -0.43 -5.87
CA LEU A 36 -1.26 -0.55 -6.78
C LEU A 36 -0.20 -1.50 -6.23
N VAL A 37 0.06 -1.43 -4.94
CA VAL A 37 1.02 -2.34 -4.30
C VAL A 37 0.53 -3.78 -4.41
N THR A 38 -0.76 -4.01 -4.17
CA THR A 38 -1.35 -5.33 -4.29
C THR A 38 -1.26 -5.83 -5.72
N LYS A 39 -1.56 -4.96 -6.68
CA LYS A 39 -1.49 -5.33 -8.09
C LYS A 39 -0.06 -5.69 -8.50
N LYS A 40 0.90 -4.91 -8.04
CA LYS A 40 2.30 -5.20 -8.31
C LYS A 40 2.70 -6.57 -7.78
N LYS A 41 2.30 -6.87 -6.55
CA LYS A 41 2.60 -8.16 -5.94
C LYS A 41 1.95 -9.30 -6.72
N GLN A 42 0.71 -9.11 -7.15
CA GLN A 42 0.02 -10.13 -7.94
C GLN A 42 0.72 -10.40 -9.26
N LEU A 43 1.21 -9.34 -9.91
CA LEU A 43 1.95 -9.49 -11.16
C LEU A 43 3.28 -10.21 -10.94
N GLU A 44 3.96 -9.90 -9.85
CA GLU A 44 5.20 -10.57 -9.51
C GLU A 44 4.96 -12.06 -9.22
N ASP A 45 3.91 -12.36 -8.48
CA ASP A 45 3.54 -13.74 -8.18
C ASP A 45 3.19 -14.51 -9.45
N LYS A 46 2.44 -13.87 -10.33
CA LYS A 46 2.08 -14.48 -11.61
C LYS A 46 3.32 -14.79 -12.43
N ARG A 47 4.26 -13.87 -12.44
CA ARG A 47 5.50 -14.02 -13.18
C ARG A 47 6.32 -15.19 -12.64
N ILE A 48 6.37 -15.32 -11.33
CA ILE A 48 7.07 -16.43 -10.68
C ILE A 48 6.39 -17.75 -11.03
N LEU A 49 5.07 -17.79 -10.97
CA LEU A 49 4.31 -18.99 -11.30
C LEU A 49 4.50 -19.39 -12.76
N GLU A 50 4.49 -18.42 -13.66
CA GLU A 50 4.70 -18.70 -15.07
C GLU A 50 6.08 -19.30 -15.31
N ALA A 51 7.09 -18.73 -14.66
CA ALA A 51 8.46 -19.24 -14.77
C ALA A 51 8.56 -20.67 -14.22
N TYR A 52 7.89 -20.91 -13.10
CA TYR A 52 7.86 -22.24 -12.51
C TYR A 52 7.20 -23.25 -13.47
N HIS A 53 6.05 -22.89 -14.05
CA HIS A 53 5.34 -23.81 -14.96
C HIS A 53 6.11 -24.09 -16.24
N GLU A 54 6.93 -23.15 -16.67
CA GLU A 54 7.76 -23.35 -17.86
C GLU A 54 9.04 -24.12 -17.56
N SER A 55 9.42 -24.19 -16.30
CA SER A 55 10.65 -24.87 -15.91
C SER A 55 10.40 -26.38 -15.77
N ASP A 56 11.49 -27.13 -15.69
CA ASP A 56 11.44 -28.57 -15.44
C ASP A 56 11.44 -28.87 -13.94
N LYS A 57 11.51 -27.85 -13.12
CA LYS A 57 11.62 -28.03 -11.69
C LYS A 57 10.31 -28.40 -11.05
N THR A 58 10.40 -29.19 -10.00
CA THR A 58 9.21 -29.52 -9.20
C THR A 58 9.00 -28.46 -8.15
N ALA A 59 7.80 -28.44 -7.57
CA ALA A 59 7.49 -27.49 -6.50
C ALA A 59 8.45 -27.67 -5.33
N ASP A 60 8.76 -28.91 -4.98
CA ASP A 60 9.68 -29.19 -3.87
C ASP A 60 11.06 -28.62 -4.13
N GLU A 61 11.56 -28.73 -5.36
CA GLU A 61 12.85 -28.17 -5.72
C GLU A 61 12.88 -26.64 -5.60
N ILE A 62 11.81 -26.01 -6.04
CA ILE A 62 11.71 -24.55 -5.97
C ILE A 62 11.66 -24.08 -4.52
N VAL A 63 10.83 -24.73 -3.70
CA VAL A 63 10.71 -24.39 -2.30
C VAL A 63 12.05 -24.59 -1.59
N ALA A 64 12.72 -25.69 -1.86
CA ALA A 64 14.03 -25.98 -1.26
C ALA A 64 15.06 -24.91 -1.62
N PHE A 65 15.07 -24.50 -2.87
CA PHE A 65 16.00 -23.46 -3.33
C PHE A 65 15.76 -22.13 -2.59
N LEU A 66 14.49 -21.73 -2.50
CA LEU A 66 14.14 -20.47 -1.85
C LEU A 66 14.48 -20.47 -0.37
N LEU A 67 14.18 -21.56 0.32
CA LEU A 67 14.47 -21.69 1.74
C LEU A 67 15.97 -21.76 2.01
N SER A 68 16.70 -22.46 1.17
CA SER A 68 18.14 -22.58 1.28
C SER A 68 18.82 -21.21 1.15
N LYS A 69 18.35 -20.40 0.22
CA LYS A 69 18.90 -19.07 0.01
C LYS A 69 18.63 -18.16 1.19
N ASN A 70 17.44 -18.27 1.80
CA ASN A 70 17.11 -17.52 3.00
C ASN A 70 18.03 -17.89 4.15
N ASP A 71 18.32 -19.18 4.30
CA ASP A 71 19.21 -19.67 5.34
C ASP A 71 20.62 -19.11 5.17
N GLU A 72 21.08 -19.03 3.93
CA GLU A 72 22.38 -18.45 3.64
C GLU A 72 22.44 -16.99 4.01
N GLU A 73 21.38 -16.25 3.74
CA GLU A 73 21.32 -14.83 4.06
C GLU A 73 21.31 -14.59 5.56
N ASP A 74 20.63 -15.46 6.29
CA ASP A 74 20.55 -15.34 7.75
C ASP A 74 21.87 -15.67 8.44
N SER A 75 22.67 -16.48 7.84
CA SER A 75 23.94 -16.86 8.43
C SER A 75 25.04 -15.88 8.07
#